data_097124f7823cd70fcc95cfc233285a6e
#
_entry.id   097124f7823cd70fcc95cfc233285a6e
#
_cell.length_a   1.000
_cell.length_b   1.000
_cell.length_c   1.000
_cell.angle_alpha   90.00
_cell.angle_beta   90.00
_cell.angle_gamma   90.00
#
_symmetry.space_group_name_H-M   'P 1'
#
loop_
_entity.id
_entity.type
_entity.pdbx_description
1 polymer ?
#
loop_
_entity_poly.entity_id
_entity_poly.type
_entity_poly.pdbx_seq_one_letter_code
_entity_poly.pdbx_strand_id
1 'polypeptide(L)'
;MKKVLKIIGWTFLILILLGIGIGTYFYQTDPMIKAIVNNDESKLYYFPTKEMSNMDELNYSESVLTIEDSINIYTYQFEPKGEKNANIFLIHGAGGNVSTYKRLIKPLIENGFGVYALDWRGYGKSTGIPNYKGVMKDTEITFQDFLNKTAKDSLKTVVYGMSLGGPMAIKITKDNQNQVNALILDGTVESAQSLAIDYAPVKYLKEKAKKSPEKFNQDYVGVRDIADIDNTPKLIIHSRIDRDVPFIRGKNVFNAAKEPKEFWETKTDHIMTLIDLTDEAINKIMEQIR
;
A
#
# COMPACT_ATOMS: atom_id res chain seq x y z
N MET A 1 -54.55 27.66 -11.62
CA MET A 1 -53.11 27.96 -11.39
C MET A 1 -52.66 27.70 -9.96
N LYS A 2 -53.19 28.34 -8.90
CA LYS A 2 -52.76 28.14 -7.50
C LYS A 2 -52.87 26.69 -6.97
N LYS A 3 -53.92 25.91 -7.36
CA LYS A 3 -54.02 24.47 -6.97
C LYS A 3 -52.95 23.60 -7.59
N VAL A 4 -52.62 23.81 -8.86
CA VAL A 4 -51.56 23.04 -9.58
C VAL A 4 -50.20 23.31 -8.98
N LEU A 5 -49.86 24.57 -8.67
CA LEU A 5 -48.62 24.94 -7.99
C LEU A 5 -48.48 24.31 -6.60
N LYS A 6 -49.58 24.21 -5.84
CA LYS A 6 -49.59 23.49 -4.54
C LYS A 6 -49.34 22.01 -4.72
N ILE A 7 -49.96 21.35 -5.70
CA ILE A 7 -49.74 19.92 -5.95
C ILE A 7 -48.27 19.68 -6.33
N ILE A 8 -47.72 20.49 -7.24
CA ILE A 8 -46.29 20.40 -7.63
C ILE A 8 -45.37 20.56 -6.41
N GLY A 9 -45.65 21.54 -5.53
CA GLY A 9 -44.88 21.76 -4.31
C GLY A 9 -44.92 20.57 -3.34
N TRP A 10 -46.08 19.98 -3.14
CA TRP A 10 -46.26 18.80 -2.30
C TRP A 10 -45.55 17.56 -2.89
N THR A 11 -45.66 17.35 -4.21
CA THR A 11 -44.99 16.26 -4.89
C THR A 11 -43.46 16.38 -4.75
N PHE A 12 -42.94 17.60 -4.94
CA PHE A 12 -41.49 17.87 -4.76
C PHE A 12 -41.03 17.63 -3.32
N LEU A 13 -41.83 18.06 -2.32
CA LEU A 13 -41.51 17.81 -0.92
C LEU A 13 -41.52 16.32 -0.57
N ILE A 14 -42.48 15.55 -1.08
CA ILE A 14 -42.54 14.09 -0.89
C ILE A 14 -41.30 13.42 -1.51
N LEU A 15 -40.90 13.81 -2.71
CA LEU A 15 -39.70 13.28 -3.35
C LEU A 15 -38.42 13.58 -2.56
N ILE A 16 -38.31 14.78 -1.99
CA ILE A 16 -37.19 15.14 -1.10
C ILE A 16 -37.19 14.25 0.16
N LEU A 17 -38.36 14.11 0.83
CA LEU A 17 -38.45 13.30 2.03
C LEU A 17 -38.14 11.81 1.76
N LEU A 18 -38.64 11.29 0.63
CA LEU A 18 -38.26 9.94 0.17
C LEU A 18 -36.76 9.80 -0.08
N GLY A 19 -36.14 10.79 -0.76
CA GLY A 19 -34.69 10.82 -0.99
C GLY A 19 -33.88 10.84 0.31
N ILE A 20 -34.30 11.65 1.28
CA ILE A 20 -33.71 11.71 2.63
C ILE A 20 -33.90 10.35 3.34
N GLY A 21 -35.07 9.76 3.30
CA GLY A 21 -35.37 8.47 3.91
C GLY A 21 -34.49 7.34 3.33
N ILE A 22 -34.38 7.28 2.00
CA ILE A 22 -33.51 6.31 1.30
C ILE A 22 -32.04 6.55 1.64
N GLY A 23 -31.59 7.80 1.60
CA GLY A 23 -30.21 8.15 1.96
C GLY A 23 -29.86 7.78 3.40
N THR A 24 -30.78 8.05 4.35
CA THR A 24 -30.62 7.67 5.75
C THR A 24 -30.59 6.15 5.94
N TYR A 25 -31.47 5.44 5.24
CA TYR A 25 -31.48 3.98 5.26
C TYR A 25 -30.13 3.39 4.81
N PHE A 26 -29.62 3.81 3.65
CA PHE A 26 -28.30 3.34 3.17
C PHE A 26 -27.16 3.75 4.10
N TYR A 27 -27.17 4.97 4.64
CA TYR A 27 -26.16 5.40 5.62
C TYR A 27 -26.16 4.52 6.88
N GLN A 28 -27.32 4.04 7.33
CA GLN A 28 -27.42 3.20 8.51
C GLN A 28 -27.08 1.74 8.24
N THR A 29 -27.40 1.23 7.06
CA THR A 29 -27.31 -0.20 6.73
C THR A 29 -26.07 -0.60 5.94
N ASP A 30 -25.47 0.33 5.19
CA ASP A 30 -24.30 0.06 4.36
C ASP A 30 -23.02 0.60 5.02
N PRO A 31 -22.12 -0.29 5.50
CA PRO A 31 -20.85 0.11 6.13
C PRO A 31 -19.94 0.94 5.22
N MET A 32 -19.96 0.67 3.91
CA MET A 32 -19.13 1.39 2.93
C MET A 32 -19.64 2.84 2.75
N ILE A 33 -20.95 3.02 2.60
CA ILE A 33 -21.55 4.37 2.52
C ILE A 33 -21.25 5.16 3.79
N LYS A 34 -21.38 4.51 4.94
CA LYS A 34 -21.03 5.12 6.23
C LYS A 34 -19.57 5.53 6.31
N ALA A 35 -18.66 4.67 5.85
CA ALA A 35 -17.22 4.96 5.79
C ALA A 35 -16.93 6.15 4.86
N ILE A 36 -17.55 6.20 3.68
CA ILE A 36 -17.38 7.31 2.72
C ILE A 36 -17.88 8.63 3.31
N VAL A 37 -19.08 8.64 3.92
CA VAL A 37 -19.67 9.85 4.51
C VAL A 37 -18.83 10.38 5.66
N ASN A 38 -18.29 9.49 6.49
CA ASN A 38 -17.49 9.83 7.67
C ASN A 38 -16.00 9.99 7.36
N ASN A 39 -15.58 9.77 6.12
CA ASN A 39 -14.17 9.72 5.71
C ASN A 39 -13.32 8.77 6.60
N ASP A 40 -13.87 7.59 6.87
CA ASP A 40 -13.23 6.58 7.72
C ASP A 40 -12.18 5.80 6.93
N GLU A 41 -10.94 6.31 6.93
CA GLU A 41 -9.80 5.72 6.21
C GLU A 41 -9.61 4.25 6.55
N SER A 42 -9.83 3.85 7.82
CA SER A 42 -9.62 2.49 8.31
C SER A 42 -10.51 1.46 7.62
N LYS A 43 -11.62 1.89 7.05
CA LYS A 43 -12.59 1.03 6.34
C LYS A 43 -12.57 1.22 4.83
N LEU A 44 -11.96 2.31 4.36
CA LEU A 44 -11.90 2.62 2.93
C LEU A 44 -10.65 2.04 2.25
N TYR A 45 -9.52 2.01 2.95
CA TYR A 45 -8.22 1.70 2.35
C TYR A 45 -7.51 0.52 3.00
N TYR A 46 -7.97 0.06 4.17
CA TYR A 46 -7.28 -0.97 4.95
C TYR A 46 -8.19 -2.16 5.21
N PHE A 47 -7.71 -3.35 4.89
CA PHE A 47 -8.45 -4.60 5.01
C PHE A 47 -7.65 -5.62 5.84
N PRO A 48 -7.37 -5.32 7.11
CA PRO A 48 -6.53 -6.15 7.95
C PRO A 48 -7.18 -7.49 8.27
N THR A 49 -6.38 -8.55 8.32
CA THR A 49 -6.74 -9.85 8.89
C THR A 49 -5.96 -10.04 10.19
N LYS A 50 -6.65 -10.40 11.28
CA LYS A 50 -6.03 -10.71 12.58
C LYS A 50 -5.54 -12.14 12.65
N GLU A 51 -6.18 -13.04 11.93
CA GLU A 51 -5.81 -14.44 11.88
C GLU A 51 -4.50 -14.62 11.12
N MET A 52 -3.54 -15.30 11.78
CA MET A 52 -2.24 -15.60 11.20
C MET A 52 -2.26 -16.93 10.46
N SER A 53 -1.81 -16.94 9.22
CA SER A 53 -1.53 -18.19 8.50
C SER A 53 -0.26 -18.83 9.03
N ASN A 54 -0.17 -20.17 8.95
CA ASN A 54 1.05 -20.88 9.33
C ASN A 54 2.23 -20.48 8.43
N MET A 55 3.36 -20.15 9.07
CA MET A 55 4.64 -19.80 8.43
C MET A 55 5.80 -20.72 8.84
N ASP A 56 5.53 -21.89 9.46
CA ASP A 56 6.56 -22.80 10.01
C ASP A 56 7.55 -23.32 8.96
N GLU A 57 7.20 -23.26 7.67
CA GLU A 57 8.08 -23.61 6.56
C GLU A 57 9.18 -22.56 6.30
N LEU A 58 9.03 -21.34 6.84
CA LEU A 58 9.95 -20.23 6.67
C LEU A 58 10.84 -20.09 7.90
N ASN A 59 12.12 -19.82 7.70
CA ASN A 59 13.04 -19.50 8.78
C ASN A 59 12.88 -18.02 9.16
N TYR A 60 12.17 -17.74 10.25
CA TYR A 60 11.92 -16.36 10.68
C TYR A 60 11.99 -16.17 12.19
N SER A 61 12.22 -14.94 12.59
CA SER A 61 12.06 -14.47 13.96
C SER A 61 11.04 -13.32 14.01
N GLU A 62 10.36 -13.21 15.14
CA GLU A 62 9.34 -12.18 15.40
C GLU A 62 9.85 -11.22 16.47
N SER A 63 9.57 -9.93 16.31
CA SER A 63 9.85 -8.89 17.30
C SER A 63 8.68 -7.94 17.43
N VAL A 64 8.63 -7.19 18.52
CA VAL A 64 7.61 -6.19 18.82
C VAL A 64 8.26 -4.86 19.06
N LEU A 65 7.79 -3.83 18.39
CA LEU A 65 8.18 -2.44 18.61
C LEU A 65 7.01 -1.66 19.21
N THR A 66 7.21 -1.05 20.35
CA THR A 66 6.22 -0.12 20.93
C THR A 66 6.45 1.26 20.32
N ILE A 67 5.50 1.73 19.54
CA ILE A 67 5.61 2.98 18.75
C ILE A 67 5.04 4.18 19.53
N GLU A 68 3.95 3.94 20.24
CA GLU A 68 3.25 4.91 21.09
C GLU A 68 2.80 4.15 22.35
N ASP A 69 2.35 4.83 23.37
CA ASP A 69 2.05 4.26 24.70
C ASP A 69 1.24 2.94 24.69
N SER A 70 0.52 2.67 23.60
CA SER A 70 -0.32 1.47 23.46
C SER A 70 -0.28 0.83 22.07
N ILE A 71 0.56 1.30 21.14
CA ILE A 71 0.67 0.79 19.78
C ILE A 71 1.89 -0.12 19.67
N ASN A 72 1.65 -1.41 19.59
CA ASN A 72 2.66 -2.44 19.38
C ASN A 72 2.63 -2.92 17.95
N ILE A 73 3.75 -2.80 17.24
CA ILE A 73 3.93 -3.22 15.86
C ILE A 73 4.76 -4.49 15.85
N TYR A 74 4.20 -5.54 15.26
CA TYR A 74 4.89 -6.81 15.05
C TYR A 74 5.70 -6.76 13.77
N THR A 75 6.95 -7.20 13.88
CA THR A 75 7.89 -7.28 12.77
C THR A 75 8.44 -8.68 12.64
N TYR A 76 8.75 -9.07 11.41
CA TYR A 76 9.17 -10.42 11.05
C TYR A 76 10.45 -10.33 10.23
N GLN A 77 11.48 -11.03 10.68
CA GLN A 77 12.75 -11.13 9.97
C GLN A 77 12.90 -12.55 9.45
N PHE A 78 12.88 -12.69 8.14
CA PHE A 78 13.04 -13.95 7.43
C PHE A 78 14.47 -14.05 6.91
N GLU A 79 15.12 -15.19 7.13
CA GLU A 79 16.51 -15.42 6.75
C GLU A 79 16.62 -16.55 5.71
N PRO A 80 17.46 -16.38 4.67
CA PRO A 80 17.75 -17.45 3.74
C PRO A 80 18.52 -18.58 4.42
N LYS A 81 18.44 -19.80 3.87
CA LYS A 81 19.19 -20.95 4.40
C LYS A 81 20.68 -20.93 4.05
N GLY A 82 21.08 -20.11 3.10
CA GLY A 82 22.47 -20.02 2.58
C GLY A 82 23.04 -18.62 2.72
N GLU A 83 23.93 -18.28 1.81
CA GLU A 83 24.53 -16.94 1.72
C GLU A 83 23.46 -15.88 1.43
N LYS A 84 23.59 -14.75 2.12
CA LYS A 84 22.67 -13.62 1.96
C LYS A 84 23.21 -12.64 0.92
N ASN A 85 22.42 -12.33 -0.08
CA ASN A 85 22.78 -11.42 -1.18
C ASN A 85 22.48 -9.96 -0.86
N ALA A 86 21.32 -9.69 -0.24
CA ALA A 86 20.87 -8.36 0.17
C ALA A 86 19.79 -8.45 1.25
N ASN A 87 19.50 -7.32 1.89
CA ASN A 87 18.40 -7.17 2.84
C ASN A 87 17.25 -6.41 2.19
N ILE A 88 16.04 -6.95 2.28
CA ILE A 88 14.81 -6.34 1.76
C ILE A 88 13.94 -5.87 2.92
N PHE A 89 13.62 -4.58 2.95
CA PHE A 89 12.52 -4.04 3.76
C PHE A 89 11.24 -4.10 2.94
N LEU A 90 10.34 -5.02 3.30
CA LEU A 90 9.11 -5.31 2.57
C LEU A 90 7.92 -4.63 3.22
N ILE A 91 7.18 -3.84 2.44
CA ILE A 91 5.98 -3.11 2.84
C ILE A 91 4.81 -3.70 2.07
N HIS A 92 3.92 -4.39 2.78
CA HIS A 92 2.81 -5.12 2.17
C HIS A 92 1.68 -4.20 1.65
N GLY A 93 0.68 -4.77 1.00
CA GLY A 93 -0.49 -4.05 0.49
C GLY A 93 -1.61 -3.89 1.52
N ALA A 94 -2.77 -3.43 1.06
CA ALA A 94 -3.92 -3.08 1.91
C ALA A 94 -4.59 -4.26 2.61
N GLY A 95 -4.50 -5.48 2.07
CA GLY A 95 -5.21 -6.65 2.58
C GLY A 95 -4.32 -7.62 3.35
N GLY A 96 -4.91 -8.38 4.26
CA GLY A 96 -4.25 -9.49 4.95
C GLY A 96 -3.38 -9.10 6.14
N ASN A 97 -2.23 -9.70 6.25
CA ASN A 97 -1.12 -9.45 7.18
C ASN A 97 0.14 -10.13 6.65
N VAL A 98 1.29 -9.98 7.27
CA VAL A 98 2.57 -10.55 6.78
C VAL A 98 2.46 -12.05 6.47
N SER A 99 1.74 -12.82 7.27
CA SER A 99 1.60 -14.26 7.05
C SER A 99 0.82 -14.62 5.77
N THR A 100 -0.05 -13.75 5.30
CA THR A 100 -0.78 -13.93 4.03
C THR A 100 0.13 -13.69 2.83
N TYR A 101 1.20 -12.90 3.01
CA TYR A 101 2.23 -12.62 2.00
C TYR A 101 3.35 -13.67 1.96
N LYS A 102 3.28 -14.74 2.76
CA LYS A 102 4.32 -15.78 2.80
C LYS A 102 4.68 -16.35 1.43
N ARG A 103 3.70 -16.48 0.52
CA ARG A 103 3.93 -16.98 -0.85
C ARG A 103 4.77 -16.02 -1.70
N LEU A 104 4.73 -14.72 -1.42
CA LEU A 104 5.54 -13.69 -2.06
C LEU A 104 6.92 -13.55 -1.38
N ILE A 105 6.99 -13.77 -0.07
CA ILE A 105 8.23 -13.73 0.70
C ILE A 105 9.12 -14.96 0.40
N LYS A 106 8.52 -16.13 0.25
CA LYS A 106 9.24 -17.39 0.05
C LYS A 106 10.23 -17.36 -1.14
N PRO A 107 9.86 -16.94 -2.35
CA PRO A 107 10.80 -16.84 -3.46
C PRO A 107 12.01 -15.92 -3.16
N LEU A 108 11.80 -14.84 -2.41
CA LEU A 108 12.89 -13.93 -2.04
C LEU A 108 13.91 -14.63 -1.14
N ILE A 109 13.46 -15.30 -0.07
CA ILE A 109 14.38 -15.99 0.85
C ILE A 109 15.04 -17.22 0.21
N GLU A 110 14.35 -17.94 -0.67
CA GLU A 110 14.91 -19.08 -1.40
C GLU A 110 16.01 -18.66 -2.39
N ASN A 111 16.02 -17.38 -2.79
CA ASN A 111 17.03 -16.78 -3.66
C ASN A 111 18.03 -15.88 -2.92
N GLY A 112 18.19 -16.08 -1.61
CA GLY A 112 19.27 -15.47 -0.83
C GLY A 112 18.97 -14.05 -0.33
N PHE A 113 17.73 -13.58 -0.32
CA PHE A 113 17.39 -12.31 0.31
C PHE A 113 16.99 -12.50 1.76
N GLY A 114 17.57 -11.72 2.68
CA GLY A 114 16.99 -11.50 3.99
C GLY A 114 15.80 -10.56 3.85
N VAL A 115 14.63 -10.92 4.39
CA VAL A 115 13.42 -10.10 4.29
C VAL A 115 12.97 -9.65 5.67
N TYR A 116 12.82 -8.35 5.85
CA TYR A 116 12.23 -7.74 7.03
C TYR A 116 10.88 -7.14 6.66
N ALA A 117 9.83 -7.62 7.28
CA ALA A 117 8.45 -7.17 7.05
C ALA A 117 7.77 -6.74 8.35
N LEU A 118 6.75 -5.90 8.24
CA LEU A 118 5.96 -5.44 9.38
C LEU A 118 4.47 -5.70 9.14
N ASP A 119 3.73 -5.95 10.19
CA ASP A 119 2.29 -5.79 10.22
C ASP A 119 1.98 -4.37 10.71
N TRP A 120 1.37 -3.53 9.88
CA TRP A 120 0.94 -2.19 10.28
C TRP A 120 -0.02 -2.25 11.47
N ARG A 121 -0.21 -1.12 12.17
CA ARG A 121 -1.23 -1.03 13.21
C ARG A 121 -2.56 -1.59 12.74
N GLY A 122 -3.18 -2.42 13.56
CA GLY A 122 -4.44 -3.10 13.23
C GLY A 122 -4.32 -4.39 12.42
N TYR A 123 -3.15 -4.70 11.84
CA TYR A 123 -2.90 -5.93 11.06
C TYR A 123 -2.31 -7.04 11.93
N GLY A 124 -2.59 -8.30 11.59
CA GLY A 124 -2.04 -9.46 12.27
C GLY A 124 -2.09 -9.34 13.80
N LYS A 125 -0.94 -9.46 14.44
CA LYS A 125 -0.79 -9.30 15.89
C LYS A 125 -0.65 -7.84 16.34
N SER A 126 -0.39 -6.89 15.42
CA SER A 126 -0.21 -5.47 15.74
C SER A 126 -1.47 -4.83 16.29
N THR A 127 -1.33 -3.94 17.28
CA THR A 127 -2.46 -3.24 17.92
C THR A 127 -2.81 -1.95 17.18
N GLY A 128 -3.87 -1.27 17.63
CA GLY A 128 -4.30 0.00 17.07
C GLY A 128 -5.27 -0.12 15.88
N ILE A 129 -5.53 1.01 15.23
CA ILE A 129 -6.44 1.14 14.08
C ILE A 129 -5.66 1.81 12.94
N PRO A 130 -5.66 1.21 11.72
CA PRO A 130 -4.90 1.75 10.60
C PRO A 130 -5.49 3.08 10.12
N ASN A 131 -4.63 4.02 9.84
CA ASN A 131 -4.91 5.28 9.14
C ASN A 131 -3.64 5.74 8.43
N TYR A 132 -3.78 6.66 7.50
CA TYR A 132 -2.70 7.03 6.60
C TYR A 132 -1.43 7.53 7.34
N LYS A 133 -1.59 8.42 8.33
CA LYS A 133 -0.47 8.94 9.14
C LYS A 133 0.14 7.86 10.03
N GLY A 134 -0.72 7.05 10.65
CA GLY A 134 -0.28 6.01 11.57
C GLY A 134 0.54 4.93 10.88
N VAL A 135 0.09 4.40 9.74
CA VAL A 135 0.84 3.36 9.02
C VAL A 135 2.15 3.89 8.44
N MET A 136 2.23 5.19 8.08
CA MET A 136 3.50 5.79 7.69
C MET A 136 4.47 5.85 8.87
N LYS A 137 4.02 6.30 10.04
CA LYS A 137 4.82 6.32 11.26
C LYS A 137 5.31 4.92 11.66
N ASP A 138 4.43 3.91 11.57
CA ASP A 138 4.80 2.52 11.81
C ASP A 138 5.94 2.09 10.87
N THR A 139 5.80 2.43 9.58
CA THR A 139 6.77 2.09 8.55
C THR A 139 8.12 2.80 8.77
N GLU A 140 8.12 4.09 9.13
CA GLU A 140 9.34 4.86 9.42
C GLU A 140 10.13 4.28 10.60
N ILE A 141 9.45 4.00 11.71
CA ILE A 141 10.09 3.47 12.91
C ILE A 141 10.60 2.05 12.69
N THR A 142 9.83 1.21 11.99
CA THR A 142 10.25 -0.15 11.67
C THR A 142 11.38 -0.18 10.64
N PHE A 143 11.45 0.79 9.73
CA PHE A 143 12.59 0.93 8.83
C PHE A 143 13.88 1.29 9.59
N GLN A 144 13.81 2.14 10.60
CA GLN A 144 14.99 2.42 11.44
C GLN A 144 15.42 1.19 12.25
N ASP A 145 14.50 0.38 12.77
CA ASP A 145 14.82 -0.90 13.42
C ASP A 145 15.46 -1.89 12.43
N PHE A 146 14.93 -1.98 11.20
CA PHE A 146 15.53 -2.76 10.13
C PHE A 146 16.99 -2.35 9.86
N LEU A 147 17.25 -1.05 9.69
CA LEU A 147 18.60 -0.54 9.47
C LEU A 147 19.55 -0.89 10.62
N ASN A 148 19.09 -0.76 11.87
CA ASN A 148 19.87 -1.12 13.05
C ASN A 148 20.20 -2.62 13.09
N LYS A 149 19.24 -3.48 12.75
CA LYS A 149 19.43 -4.94 12.75
C LYS A 149 20.35 -5.43 11.63
N THR A 150 20.33 -4.74 10.49
CA THR A 150 21.14 -5.11 9.31
C THR A 150 22.47 -4.36 9.20
N ALA A 151 22.73 -3.41 10.11
CA ALA A 151 23.93 -2.54 10.05
C ALA A 151 25.28 -3.30 9.98
N LYS A 152 25.34 -4.52 10.51
CA LYS A 152 26.57 -5.35 10.52
C LYS A 152 26.75 -6.20 9.27
N ASP A 153 25.72 -6.32 8.45
CA ASP A 153 25.73 -7.24 7.30
C ASP A 153 26.59 -6.72 6.15
N SER A 154 26.85 -5.41 6.09
CA SER A 154 27.53 -4.74 4.94
C SER A 154 26.90 -5.04 3.58
N LEU A 155 25.63 -5.47 3.58
CA LEU A 155 24.86 -5.84 2.39
C LEU A 155 24.02 -4.68 1.88
N LYS A 156 23.61 -4.79 0.63
CA LYS A 156 22.70 -3.82 0.00
C LYS A 156 21.33 -3.84 0.67
N THR A 157 20.73 -2.65 0.80
CA THR A 157 19.38 -2.44 1.30
C THR A 157 18.44 -2.20 0.13
N VAL A 158 17.39 -3.00 0.04
CA VAL A 158 16.29 -2.87 -0.93
C VAL A 158 15.02 -2.51 -0.19
N VAL A 159 14.30 -1.49 -0.65
CA VAL A 159 12.94 -1.20 -0.18
C VAL A 159 11.96 -1.74 -1.21
N TYR A 160 11.05 -2.62 -0.78
CA TYR A 160 10.06 -3.26 -1.64
C TYR A 160 8.65 -2.91 -1.18
N GLY A 161 7.93 -2.14 -1.99
CA GLY A 161 6.55 -1.74 -1.71
C GLY A 161 5.54 -2.40 -2.64
N MET A 162 4.53 -3.05 -2.07
CA MET A 162 3.45 -3.71 -2.81
C MET A 162 2.15 -2.90 -2.70
N SER A 163 1.49 -2.64 -3.83
CA SER A 163 0.15 -2.02 -3.84
C SER A 163 0.09 -0.74 -3.00
N LEU A 164 -0.73 -0.70 -1.94
CA LEU A 164 -0.81 0.42 -1.00
C LEU A 164 0.52 0.69 -0.25
N GLY A 165 1.38 -0.31 -0.10
CA GLY A 165 2.73 -0.14 0.46
C GLY A 165 3.69 0.66 -0.43
N GLY A 166 3.37 0.81 -1.72
CA GLY A 166 4.21 1.52 -2.68
C GLY A 166 4.49 2.99 -2.33
N PRO A 167 3.50 3.86 -2.07
CA PRO A 167 3.74 5.24 -1.65
C PRO A 167 4.57 5.36 -0.37
N MET A 168 4.44 4.41 0.56
CA MET A 168 5.25 4.36 1.77
C MET A 168 6.70 3.98 1.45
N ALA A 169 6.91 3.00 0.57
CA ALA A 169 8.23 2.62 0.07
C ALA A 169 8.93 3.79 -0.63
N ILE A 170 8.20 4.56 -1.44
CA ILE A 170 8.70 5.77 -2.08
C ILE A 170 9.12 6.80 -1.02
N LYS A 171 8.27 7.07 -0.03
CA LYS A 171 8.58 8.06 1.03
C LYS A 171 9.80 7.64 1.86
N ILE A 172 9.86 6.36 2.29
CA ILE A 172 11.03 5.80 2.99
C ILE A 172 12.30 5.96 2.16
N THR A 173 12.26 5.61 0.88
CA THR A 173 13.42 5.72 -0.01
C THR A 173 13.84 7.18 -0.21
N LYS A 174 12.89 8.09 -0.45
CA LYS A 174 13.13 9.52 -0.59
C LYS A 174 13.86 10.11 0.61
N ASP A 175 13.40 9.78 1.80
CA ASP A 175 13.95 10.33 3.05
C ASP A 175 15.28 9.68 3.46
N ASN A 176 15.62 8.51 2.89
CA ASN A 176 16.78 7.71 3.29
C ASN A 176 17.65 7.29 2.07
N GLN A 177 17.77 8.14 1.03
CA GLN A 177 18.46 7.78 -0.24
C GLN A 177 19.90 7.26 -0.04
N ASN A 178 20.61 7.74 0.97
CA ASN A 178 21.98 7.29 1.25
C ASN A 178 22.05 5.88 1.87
N GLN A 179 20.95 5.33 2.33
CA GLN A 179 20.83 4.03 3.01
C GLN A 179 20.10 3.00 2.16
N VAL A 180 19.40 3.44 1.09
CA VAL A 180 18.63 2.58 0.19
C VAL A 180 19.35 2.43 -1.13
N ASN A 181 19.70 1.19 -1.50
CA ASN A 181 20.42 0.88 -2.72
C ASN A 181 19.49 0.60 -3.92
N ALA A 182 18.24 0.19 -3.67
CA ALA A 182 17.24 0.02 -4.72
C ALA A 182 15.81 0.15 -4.16
N LEU A 183 14.91 0.66 -5.00
CA LEU A 183 13.47 0.73 -4.74
C LEU A 183 12.74 -0.18 -5.72
N ILE A 184 11.96 -1.12 -5.20
CA ILE A 184 11.10 -2.01 -6.00
C ILE A 184 9.64 -1.69 -5.67
N LEU A 185 8.84 -1.46 -6.70
CA LEU A 185 7.41 -1.19 -6.57
C LEU A 185 6.64 -2.22 -7.40
N ASP A 186 5.72 -2.95 -6.79
CA ASP A 186 4.89 -3.93 -7.48
C ASP A 186 3.40 -3.58 -7.31
N GLY A 187 2.71 -3.30 -8.42
CA GLY A 187 1.30 -2.91 -8.43
C GLY A 187 0.99 -1.63 -7.64
N THR A 188 1.93 -0.68 -7.59
CA THR A 188 1.83 0.51 -6.73
C THR A 188 0.68 1.43 -7.08
N VAL A 189 0.04 2.02 -6.06
CA VAL A 189 -0.90 3.14 -6.21
C VAL A 189 -0.14 4.47 -6.29
N GLU A 190 -0.77 5.51 -6.82
CA GLU A 190 -0.17 6.85 -6.91
C GLU A 190 -0.31 7.65 -5.60
N SER A 191 -1.49 7.53 -4.96
CA SER A 191 -1.88 8.31 -3.78
C SER A 191 -3.20 7.82 -3.20
N ALA A 192 -3.57 8.29 -2.00
CA ALA A 192 -4.89 8.10 -1.41
C ALA A 192 -6.00 8.66 -2.32
N GLN A 193 -5.74 9.81 -2.97
CA GLN A 193 -6.68 10.39 -3.93
C GLN A 193 -6.94 9.47 -5.13
N SER A 194 -5.89 8.86 -5.70
CA SER A 194 -6.04 7.95 -6.83
C SER A 194 -6.88 6.73 -6.49
N LEU A 195 -6.69 6.16 -5.30
CA LEU A 195 -7.55 5.08 -4.78
C LEU A 195 -9.02 5.51 -4.72
N ALA A 196 -9.30 6.66 -4.11
CA ALA A 196 -10.67 7.17 -4.04
C ALA A 196 -11.31 7.40 -5.42
N ILE A 197 -10.51 7.83 -6.41
CA ILE A 197 -10.96 7.99 -7.80
C ILE A 197 -11.28 6.65 -8.45
N ASP A 198 -10.43 5.63 -8.25
CA ASP A 198 -10.55 4.33 -8.90
C ASP A 198 -11.70 3.50 -8.31
N TYR A 199 -11.87 3.56 -6.99
CA TYR A 199 -12.91 2.81 -6.29
C TYR A 199 -14.23 3.58 -6.08
N ALA A 200 -14.33 4.82 -6.56
CA ALA A 200 -15.58 5.59 -6.44
C ALA A 200 -16.76 4.88 -7.12
N PRO A 201 -17.83 4.52 -6.38
CA PRO A 201 -18.93 3.70 -6.90
C PRO A 201 -19.80 4.43 -7.93
N VAL A 202 -19.75 5.76 -7.95
CA VAL A 202 -20.53 6.60 -8.87
C VAL A 202 -19.69 7.75 -9.45
N LYS A 203 -20.01 8.12 -10.69
CA LYS A 203 -19.27 9.17 -11.43
C LYS A 203 -19.18 10.50 -10.65
N TYR A 204 -20.23 10.87 -9.94
CA TYR A 204 -20.25 12.10 -9.12
C TYR A 204 -19.13 12.10 -8.06
N LEU A 205 -18.98 11.02 -7.31
CA LEU A 205 -17.93 10.90 -6.29
C LEU A 205 -16.53 10.88 -6.92
N LYS A 206 -16.38 10.22 -8.06
CA LYS A 206 -15.14 10.22 -8.84
C LYS A 206 -14.72 11.64 -9.25
N GLU A 207 -15.64 12.41 -9.83
CA GLU A 207 -15.35 13.79 -10.24
C GLU A 207 -15.13 14.72 -9.03
N LYS A 208 -15.81 14.47 -7.91
CA LYS A 208 -15.57 15.20 -6.66
C LYS A 208 -14.19 14.91 -6.09
N ALA A 209 -13.78 13.64 -6.05
CA ALA A 209 -12.43 13.24 -5.61
C ALA A 209 -11.33 13.90 -6.47
N LYS A 210 -11.50 13.92 -7.78
CA LYS A 210 -10.55 14.59 -8.70
C LYS A 210 -10.39 16.10 -8.43
N LYS A 211 -11.49 16.78 -8.07
CA LYS A 211 -11.51 18.23 -7.88
C LYS A 211 -11.12 18.69 -6.48
N SER A 212 -10.91 17.78 -5.55
CA SER A 212 -10.67 18.08 -4.14
C SER A 212 -9.44 17.34 -3.61
N PRO A 213 -8.23 17.53 -4.20
CA PRO A 213 -7.01 16.84 -3.75
C PRO A 213 -6.67 17.15 -2.29
N GLU A 214 -7.01 18.34 -1.80
CA GLU A 214 -6.80 18.80 -0.42
C GLU A 214 -7.54 17.98 0.65
N LYS A 215 -8.51 17.16 0.24
CA LYS A 215 -9.27 16.28 1.14
C LYS A 215 -8.57 14.96 1.43
N PHE A 216 -7.51 14.66 0.71
CA PHE A 216 -6.72 13.46 0.85
C PHE A 216 -5.39 13.79 1.52
N ASN A 217 -4.80 12.80 2.20
CA ASN A 217 -3.52 12.99 2.84
C ASN A 217 -2.46 13.44 1.82
N GLN A 218 -1.74 14.50 2.15
CA GLN A 218 -0.68 15.10 1.32
C GLN A 218 0.71 14.91 1.92
N ASP A 219 0.85 14.24 3.07
CA ASP A 219 2.15 14.04 3.74
C ASP A 219 3.06 13.15 2.88
N TYR A 220 2.48 12.17 2.17
CA TYR A 220 3.19 11.36 1.19
C TYR A 220 2.30 11.01 -0.02
N VAL A 221 2.77 11.32 -1.20
CA VAL A 221 2.08 11.13 -2.48
C VAL A 221 3.05 10.48 -3.45
N GLY A 222 2.87 9.19 -3.73
CA GLY A 222 3.83 8.39 -4.49
C GLY A 222 4.25 9.01 -5.81
N VAL A 223 3.31 9.46 -6.64
CA VAL A 223 3.60 10.08 -7.95
C VAL A 223 4.36 11.41 -7.84
N ARG A 224 4.19 12.15 -6.76
CA ARG A 224 4.95 13.39 -6.49
C ARG A 224 6.32 13.07 -5.93
N ASP A 225 6.33 12.23 -4.87
CA ASP A 225 7.52 12.03 -4.05
C ASP A 225 8.61 11.21 -4.74
N ILE A 226 8.24 10.34 -5.71
CA ILE A 226 9.21 9.57 -6.50
C ILE A 226 10.11 10.47 -7.37
N ALA A 227 9.62 11.64 -7.74
CA ALA A 227 10.39 12.64 -8.50
C ALA A 227 11.54 13.25 -7.69
N ASP A 228 11.55 13.08 -6.36
CA ASP A 228 12.60 13.56 -5.47
C ASP A 228 13.65 12.49 -5.15
N ILE A 229 13.53 11.29 -5.71
CA ILE A 229 14.53 10.21 -5.59
C ILE A 229 15.50 10.31 -6.77
N ASP A 230 16.74 10.69 -6.48
CA ASP A 230 17.73 10.98 -7.52
C ASP A 230 18.45 9.70 -8.01
N ASN A 231 19.45 9.21 -7.25
CA ASN A 231 20.39 8.20 -7.71
C ASN A 231 20.02 6.75 -7.37
N THR A 232 19.01 6.52 -6.55
CA THR A 232 18.58 5.17 -6.19
C THR A 232 17.91 4.49 -7.39
N PRO A 233 18.39 3.33 -7.87
CA PRO A 233 17.73 2.54 -8.91
C PRO A 233 16.29 2.19 -8.54
N LYS A 234 15.37 2.27 -9.51
CA LYS A 234 13.95 2.05 -9.30
C LYS A 234 13.41 1.05 -10.32
N LEU A 235 12.89 -0.08 -9.85
CA LEU A 235 12.12 -1.03 -10.65
C LEU A 235 10.64 -0.87 -10.33
N ILE A 236 9.87 -0.47 -11.31
CA ILE A 236 8.41 -0.35 -11.20
C ILE A 236 7.78 -1.49 -12.01
N ILE A 237 7.19 -2.45 -11.32
CA ILE A 237 6.51 -3.61 -11.86
C ILE A 237 5.00 -3.32 -11.86
N HIS A 238 4.33 -3.52 -12.99
CA HIS A 238 2.88 -3.38 -13.04
C HIS A 238 2.27 -4.27 -14.11
N SER A 239 1.24 -5.00 -13.70
CA SER A 239 0.52 -5.87 -14.63
C SER A 239 -0.46 -5.08 -15.50
N ARG A 240 -0.47 -5.39 -16.81
CA ARG A 240 -1.42 -4.79 -17.75
C ARG A 240 -2.86 -5.24 -17.48
N ILE A 241 -3.03 -6.40 -16.87
CA ILE A 241 -4.35 -6.97 -16.55
C ILE A 241 -4.73 -6.81 -15.08
N ASP A 242 -3.98 -5.99 -14.33
CA ASP A 242 -4.27 -5.69 -12.94
C ASP A 242 -5.69 -5.13 -12.77
N ARG A 243 -6.51 -5.81 -11.95
CA ARG A 243 -7.91 -5.45 -11.69
C ARG A 243 -8.09 -4.64 -10.40
N ASP A 244 -7.07 -4.64 -9.54
CA ASP A 244 -7.10 -3.95 -8.26
C ASP A 244 -6.51 -2.54 -8.37
N VAL A 245 -5.38 -2.40 -9.06
CA VAL A 245 -4.78 -1.08 -9.32
C VAL A 245 -4.61 -0.89 -10.83
N PRO A 246 -5.34 0.07 -11.44
CA PRO A 246 -5.25 0.30 -12.88
C PRO A 246 -3.81 0.52 -13.35
N PHE A 247 -3.41 -0.15 -14.46
CA PHE A 247 -2.08 -0.11 -15.06
C PHE A 247 -1.51 1.32 -15.20
N ILE A 248 -2.37 2.30 -15.48
CA ILE A 248 -1.97 3.70 -15.63
C ILE A 248 -1.33 4.26 -14.35
N ARG A 249 -1.65 3.71 -13.16
CA ARG A 249 -1.11 4.18 -11.88
C ARG A 249 0.40 3.91 -11.79
N GLY A 250 0.83 2.69 -12.05
CA GLY A 250 2.26 2.37 -12.13
C GLY A 250 2.98 3.15 -13.24
N LYS A 251 2.31 3.34 -14.38
CA LYS A 251 2.87 4.09 -15.51
C LYS A 251 3.08 5.58 -15.15
N ASN A 252 2.16 6.19 -14.43
CA ASN A 252 2.30 7.58 -13.97
C ASN A 252 3.44 7.72 -12.95
N VAL A 253 3.57 6.77 -12.01
CA VAL A 253 4.68 6.73 -11.05
C VAL A 253 6.01 6.59 -11.79
N PHE A 254 6.11 5.67 -12.77
CA PHE A 254 7.30 5.54 -13.60
C PHE A 254 7.64 6.81 -14.37
N ASN A 255 6.65 7.45 -14.99
CA ASN A 255 6.88 8.68 -15.77
C ASN A 255 7.39 9.82 -14.90
N ALA A 256 6.96 9.92 -13.65
CA ALA A 256 7.40 10.93 -12.69
C ALA A 256 8.79 10.66 -12.11
N ALA A 257 9.23 9.40 -12.07
CA ALA A 257 10.52 9.01 -11.52
C ALA A 257 11.68 9.54 -12.36
N LYS A 258 12.79 9.91 -11.70
CA LYS A 258 14.09 10.22 -12.33
C LYS A 258 14.87 8.93 -12.61
N GLU A 259 15.85 9.01 -13.51
CA GLU A 259 16.83 7.94 -13.72
C GLU A 259 17.73 7.72 -12.46
N PRO A 260 18.25 6.52 -12.24
CA PRO A 260 18.00 5.28 -13.01
C PRO A 260 16.65 4.67 -12.67
N LYS A 261 15.90 4.25 -13.68
CA LYS A 261 14.58 3.62 -13.52
C LYS A 261 14.29 2.60 -14.62
N GLU A 262 13.55 1.56 -14.27
CA GLU A 262 13.04 0.55 -15.18
C GLU A 262 11.55 0.35 -14.98
N PHE A 263 10.80 0.18 -16.07
CA PHE A 263 9.41 -0.23 -16.03
C PHE A 263 9.25 -1.63 -16.57
N TRP A 264 8.79 -2.55 -15.71
CA TRP A 264 8.51 -3.91 -16.13
C TRP A 264 7.00 -4.16 -16.21
N GLU A 265 6.52 -4.24 -17.44
CA GLU A 265 5.13 -4.58 -17.73
C GLU A 265 4.96 -6.09 -17.69
N THR A 266 3.99 -6.56 -16.88
CA THR A 266 3.67 -7.99 -16.76
C THR A 266 2.22 -8.26 -17.19
N LYS A 267 1.83 -9.54 -17.15
CA LYS A 267 0.46 -10.02 -17.37
C LYS A 267 0.02 -10.99 -16.28
N THR A 268 0.54 -10.81 -15.08
CA THR A 268 0.17 -11.56 -13.88
C THR A 268 -1.08 -10.96 -13.23
N ASP A 269 -1.68 -11.62 -12.27
CA ASP A 269 -2.63 -10.96 -11.38
C ASP A 269 -1.92 -9.91 -10.50
N HIS A 270 -2.69 -9.07 -9.79
CA HIS A 270 -2.17 -8.00 -8.94
C HIS A 270 -1.09 -8.51 -7.98
N ILE A 271 0.12 -7.92 -8.00
CA ILE A 271 1.28 -8.27 -7.17
C ILE A 271 1.75 -9.74 -7.24
N MET A 272 1.29 -10.53 -8.22
CA MET A 272 1.67 -11.95 -8.32
C MET A 272 2.96 -12.18 -9.09
N THR A 273 3.67 -11.15 -9.51
CA THR A 273 4.89 -11.26 -10.34
C THR A 273 5.98 -12.13 -9.69
N LEU A 274 6.20 -12.01 -8.38
CA LEU A 274 7.16 -12.86 -7.65
C LEU A 274 6.80 -14.35 -7.64
N ILE A 275 5.55 -14.71 -7.85
CA ILE A 275 5.08 -16.11 -7.90
C ILE A 275 5.10 -16.62 -9.33
N ASP A 276 4.51 -15.85 -10.25
CA ASP A 276 4.25 -16.31 -11.61
C ASP A 276 5.49 -16.22 -12.52
N LEU A 277 6.42 -15.29 -12.21
CA LEU A 277 7.64 -14.99 -12.95
C LEU A 277 8.85 -14.92 -12.02
N THR A 278 9.00 -15.89 -11.11
CA THR A 278 9.98 -15.89 -10.02
C THR A 278 11.39 -15.59 -10.51
N ASP A 279 11.91 -16.38 -11.45
CA ASP A 279 13.32 -16.27 -11.90
C ASP A 279 13.59 -14.90 -12.55
N GLU A 280 12.65 -14.40 -13.35
CA GLU A 280 12.79 -13.09 -13.99
C GLU A 280 12.72 -11.96 -12.95
N ALA A 281 11.80 -12.06 -11.99
CA ALA A 281 11.66 -11.08 -10.90
C ALA A 281 12.94 -11.01 -10.05
N ILE A 282 13.46 -12.15 -9.65
CA ILE A 282 14.72 -12.22 -8.87
C ILE A 282 15.89 -11.62 -9.66
N ASN A 283 16.04 -11.98 -10.94
CA ASN A 283 17.11 -11.42 -11.79
C ASN A 283 17.00 -9.89 -11.89
N LYS A 284 15.80 -9.36 -12.14
CA LYS A 284 15.58 -7.91 -12.21
C LYS A 284 15.87 -7.19 -10.90
N ILE A 285 15.50 -7.77 -9.76
CA ILE A 285 15.84 -7.21 -8.44
C ILE A 285 17.36 -7.19 -8.26
N MET A 286 18.04 -8.28 -8.60
CA MET A 286 19.51 -8.37 -8.51
C MET A 286 20.22 -7.35 -9.42
N GLU A 287 19.67 -7.05 -10.60
CA GLU A 287 20.18 -6.01 -11.50
C GLU A 287 20.16 -4.62 -10.88
N GLN A 288 19.16 -4.31 -10.07
CA GLN A 288 19.05 -3.00 -9.40
C GLN A 288 20.10 -2.78 -8.31
N ILE A 289 20.72 -3.82 -7.79
CA ILE A 289 21.69 -3.75 -6.68
C ILE A 289 23.15 -4.08 -7.09
N ARG A 290 23.39 -4.32 -8.36
CA ARG A 290 24.77 -4.52 -8.93
C ARG A 290 25.56 -3.22 -9.12
#